data_5becc97a1389a19093b0080aa12b413a
#
_entry.id   5becc97a1389a19093b0080aa12b413a
#
_cell.length_a   1.000
_cell.length_b   1.000
_cell.length_c   1.000
_cell.angle_alpha   90.00
_cell.angle_beta   90.00
_cell.angle_gamma   90.00
#
_symmetry.space_group_name_H-M   'P 1'
#
loop_
_entity.id
_entity.type
_entity.pdbx_description
1 polymer ?
#
loop_
_entity_poly.entity_id
_entity_poly.type
_entity_poly.pdbx_seq_one_letter_code
_entity_poly.pdbx_strand_id
1 'polypeptide(L)'
;MRIGFASARSSPIISVHEALGADFFVWNQMPVSKRYDEGVESEHKAIRKASGLTDMSGIKKIWLKGADASTVIDFLITRDCNKIKPGSAAYTALLDEGGYLIDDAIVFRLSPAEFEKFDATWLICFGAGFGVDYLKKSLHGKKVIARADDDTACLMLQGPYAETVMKRVVKGPLPTNLRRFEHGLFSILDSDVMIARTSYSGEDGFEVFAKEQNSIHIWNHLISNGALPVGFDAIDIARIEAGLLFFGRDMTG
;
A
#
# COMPACT_ATOMS: atom_id res chain seq x y z
N MET A 1 -6.11 -9.89 -22.64
CA MET A 1 -5.97 -8.76 -21.71
C MET A 1 -4.55 -8.79 -21.16
N ARG A 2 -3.75 -7.75 -21.30
CA ARG A 2 -2.37 -7.72 -20.77
C ARG A 2 -2.40 -6.92 -19.47
N ILE A 3 -2.28 -7.61 -18.32
CA ILE A 3 -1.91 -6.97 -17.09
C ILE A 3 -0.39 -6.90 -17.11
N GLY A 4 0.18 -5.71 -17.18
CA GLY A 4 1.62 -5.51 -17.13
C GLY A 4 1.93 -4.18 -16.49
N PHE A 5 2.91 -4.18 -15.60
CA PHE A 5 3.59 -2.96 -15.19
C PHE A 5 4.59 -2.57 -16.28
N ALA A 6 4.90 -1.28 -16.35
CA ALA A 6 5.99 -0.80 -17.21
C ALA A 6 7.32 -1.49 -16.84
N SER A 7 8.22 -1.64 -17.80
CA SER A 7 9.55 -2.20 -17.54
C SER A 7 10.40 -1.29 -16.64
N ALA A 8 10.12 0.02 -16.64
CA ALA A 8 10.67 1.00 -15.72
C ALA A 8 9.48 1.69 -15.03
N ARG A 9 9.25 1.32 -13.76
CA ARG A 9 8.23 1.94 -12.91
C ARG A 9 8.80 3.15 -12.20
N SER A 10 7.97 4.14 -11.92
CA SER A 10 8.36 5.31 -11.13
C SER A 10 7.27 5.65 -10.13
N SER A 11 7.66 6.11 -8.94
CA SER A 11 6.70 6.67 -7.99
C SER A 11 6.13 7.99 -8.51
N PRO A 12 4.82 8.24 -8.33
CA PRO A 12 4.21 9.54 -8.65
C PRO A 12 4.84 10.73 -7.92
N ILE A 13 5.60 10.49 -6.84
CA ILE A 13 6.25 11.54 -6.05
C ILE A 13 7.79 11.43 -6.05
N ILE A 14 8.37 10.75 -7.03
CA ILE A 14 9.83 10.54 -7.12
C ILE A 14 10.61 11.87 -7.04
N SER A 15 10.12 12.91 -7.70
CA SER A 15 10.75 14.24 -7.70
C SER A 15 10.84 14.89 -6.31
N VAL A 16 9.90 14.56 -5.41
CA VAL A 16 9.95 15.03 -4.02
C VAL A 16 11.12 14.36 -3.28
N HIS A 17 11.30 13.06 -3.49
CA HIS A 17 12.39 12.31 -2.85
C HIS A 17 13.76 12.75 -3.37
N GLU A 18 13.88 13.01 -4.69
CA GLU A 18 15.08 13.59 -5.29
C GLU A 18 15.41 14.96 -4.70
N ALA A 19 14.40 15.83 -4.54
CA ALA A 19 14.57 17.16 -3.94
C ALA A 19 14.94 17.09 -2.45
N LEU A 20 14.57 16.02 -1.74
CA LEU A 20 14.92 15.77 -0.34
C LEU A 20 16.28 15.05 -0.19
N GLY A 21 17.02 14.83 -1.27
CA GLY A 21 18.33 14.17 -1.23
C GLY A 21 18.26 12.68 -0.86
N ALA A 22 17.18 11.99 -1.20
CA ALA A 22 17.05 10.58 -0.87
C ALA A 22 18.07 9.71 -1.62
N ASP A 23 18.67 8.76 -0.90
CA ASP A 23 19.28 7.59 -1.54
C ASP A 23 18.19 6.64 -2.04
N PHE A 24 18.41 5.97 -3.16
CA PHE A 24 17.47 5.06 -3.77
C PHE A 24 17.98 3.62 -3.86
N PHE A 25 17.05 2.68 -3.88
CA PHE A 25 17.26 1.32 -4.35
C PHE A 25 16.07 0.86 -5.17
N VAL A 26 16.23 -0.22 -5.93
CA VAL A 26 15.14 -0.72 -6.79
C VAL A 26 14.36 -1.82 -6.06
N TRP A 27 13.05 -1.59 -5.87
CA TRP A 27 12.09 -2.57 -5.38
C TRP A 27 10.94 -2.72 -6.37
N ASN A 28 10.64 -3.95 -6.77
CA ASN A 28 9.58 -4.23 -7.76
C ASN A 28 9.75 -3.43 -9.06
N GLN A 29 10.98 -3.22 -9.54
CA GLN A 29 11.31 -2.42 -10.74
C GLN A 29 10.99 -0.91 -10.59
N MET A 30 10.83 -0.42 -9.36
CA MET A 30 10.61 0.98 -9.04
C MET A 30 11.75 1.49 -8.15
N PRO A 31 12.38 2.64 -8.44
CA PRO A 31 13.22 3.32 -7.48
C PRO A 31 12.38 3.75 -6.28
N VAL A 32 12.79 3.34 -5.09
CA VAL A 32 12.15 3.72 -3.82
C VAL A 32 13.17 4.35 -2.90
N SER A 33 12.73 5.30 -2.06
CA SER A 33 13.61 5.99 -1.11
C SER A 33 14.18 5.01 -0.11
N LYS A 34 15.50 4.84 -0.11
CA LYS A 34 16.22 3.96 0.81
C LYS A 34 16.38 4.62 2.18
N ARG A 35 16.85 5.87 2.18
CA ARG A 35 17.03 6.72 3.34
C ARG A 35 17.17 8.17 2.89
N TYR A 36 17.03 9.11 3.82
CA TYR A 36 17.27 10.54 3.65
C TYR A 36 18.53 11.00 4.40
N ASP A 37 18.93 12.25 4.21
CA ASP A 37 20.15 12.85 4.81
C ASP A 37 20.19 12.77 6.35
N GLU A 38 19.05 12.80 7.01
CA GLU A 38 18.92 12.69 8.49
C GLU A 38 19.41 11.33 9.02
N GLY A 39 19.50 10.32 8.17
CA GLY A 39 20.01 8.99 8.46
C GLY A 39 19.00 8.05 9.11
N VAL A 40 19.27 6.75 8.95
CA VAL A 40 18.37 5.64 9.33
C VAL A 40 17.96 5.67 10.81
N GLU A 41 18.88 6.06 11.71
CA GLU A 41 18.58 6.14 13.16
C GLU A 41 17.53 7.21 13.46
N SER A 42 17.65 8.39 12.85
CA SER A 42 16.70 9.48 13.00
C SER A 42 15.33 9.12 12.44
N GLU A 43 15.32 8.49 11.25
CA GLU A 43 14.12 8.03 10.59
C GLU A 43 13.41 6.92 11.40
N HIS A 44 14.15 5.94 11.92
CA HIS A 44 13.60 4.91 12.80
C HIS A 44 13.02 5.53 14.08
N LYS A 45 13.71 6.52 14.66
CA LYS A 45 13.19 7.26 15.82
C LYS A 45 11.88 8.01 15.48
N ALA A 46 11.74 8.52 14.25
CA ALA A 46 10.49 9.14 13.80
C ALA A 46 9.33 8.14 13.84
N ILE A 47 9.54 6.90 13.39
CA ILE A 47 8.53 5.82 13.49
C ILE A 47 8.16 5.53 14.94
N ARG A 48 9.15 5.42 15.84
CA ARG A 48 8.93 4.97 17.22
C ARG A 48 8.48 6.06 18.19
N LYS A 49 8.79 7.34 17.93
CA LYS A 49 8.59 8.45 18.88
C LYS A 49 7.81 9.63 18.30
N ALA A 50 7.52 9.61 16.99
CA ALA A 50 6.84 10.69 16.31
C ALA A 50 5.82 10.15 15.29
N SER A 51 5.98 10.49 14.03
CA SER A 51 5.14 10.05 12.90
C SER A 51 6.02 9.99 11.66
N GLY A 52 6.39 8.79 11.22
CA GLY A 52 7.14 8.56 9.99
C GLY A 52 6.21 8.47 8.78
N LEU A 53 6.61 9.04 7.65
CA LEU A 53 5.91 8.97 6.37
C LEU A 53 6.81 8.35 5.31
N THR A 54 6.39 7.20 4.79
CA THR A 54 7.14 6.43 3.79
C THR A 54 6.35 6.31 2.49
N ASP A 55 7.02 6.47 1.36
CA ASP A 55 6.43 6.15 0.06
C ASP A 55 6.56 4.65 -0.24
N MET A 56 5.43 3.94 -0.16
CA MET A 56 5.30 2.52 -0.46
C MET A 56 4.76 2.26 -1.88
N SER A 57 4.84 3.25 -2.79
CA SER A 57 4.29 3.13 -4.15
C SER A 57 4.92 1.99 -4.97
N GLY A 58 6.12 1.52 -4.58
CA GLY A 58 6.78 0.35 -5.17
C GLY A 58 5.98 -0.95 -5.06
N ILE A 59 5.02 -1.06 -4.15
CA ILE A 59 4.12 -2.20 -4.08
C ILE A 59 3.32 -2.33 -5.39
N LYS A 60 3.11 -3.56 -5.89
CA LYS A 60 2.38 -3.80 -7.14
C LYS A 60 0.89 -3.77 -6.89
N LYS A 61 0.22 -2.70 -7.29
CA LYS A 61 -1.24 -2.49 -7.13
C LYS A 61 -2.00 -2.97 -8.36
N ILE A 62 -3.02 -3.80 -8.16
CA ILE A 62 -3.93 -4.22 -9.24
C ILE A 62 -5.38 -4.07 -8.77
N TRP A 63 -6.14 -3.28 -9.52
CA TRP A 63 -7.57 -3.12 -9.35
C TRP A 63 -8.32 -4.16 -10.17
N LEU A 64 -9.34 -4.79 -9.55
CA LEU A 64 -10.16 -5.80 -10.21
C LEU A 64 -11.65 -5.43 -10.16
N LYS A 65 -12.35 -5.65 -11.26
CA LYS A 65 -13.80 -5.57 -11.34
C LYS A 65 -14.37 -6.65 -12.27
N GLY A 66 -15.61 -7.01 -12.07
CA GLY A 66 -16.35 -7.95 -12.89
C GLY A 66 -17.06 -9.02 -12.08
N ALA A 67 -17.94 -9.77 -12.75
CA ALA A 67 -18.77 -10.78 -12.10
C ALA A 67 -17.95 -11.88 -11.38
N ASP A 68 -16.80 -12.22 -11.94
CA ASP A 68 -15.93 -13.27 -11.39
C ASP A 68 -14.79 -12.73 -10.53
N ALA A 69 -14.75 -11.42 -10.20
CA ALA A 69 -13.64 -10.83 -9.47
C ALA A 69 -13.41 -11.49 -8.09
N SER A 70 -14.49 -11.72 -7.33
CA SER A 70 -14.38 -12.40 -6.02
C SER A 70 -13.95 -13.87 -6.17
N THR A 71 -14.39 -14.57 -7.21
CA THR A 71 -13.95 -15.95 -7.49
C THR A 71 -12.46 -16.01 -7.80
N VAL A 72 -11.94 -15.03 -8.56
CA VAL A 72 -10.51 -14.93 -8.86
C VAL A 72 -9.71 -14.64 -7.60
N ILE A 73 -10.18 -13.72 -6.76
CA ILE A 73 -9.51 -13.42 -5.48
C ILE A 73 -9.51 -14.64 -4.57
N ASP A 74 -10.65 -15.34 -4.42
CA ASP A 74 -10.77 -16.51 -3.54
C ASP A 74 -9.85 -17.66 -3.96
N PHE A 75 -9.68 -17.84 -5.25
CA PHE A 75 -8.73 -18.83 -5.80
C PHE A 75 -7.26 -18.45 -5.54
N LEU A 76 -6.96 -17.14 -5.52
CA LEU A 76 -5.59 -16.65 -5.46
C LEU A 76 -5.03 -16.61 -4.04
N ILE A 77 -5.89 -16.40 -3.03
CA ILE A 77 -5.49 -16.15 -1.65
C ILE A 77 -5.76 -17.37 -0.74
N THR A 78 -5.01 -17.46 0.35
CA THR A 78 -5.21 -18.53 1.36
C THR A 78 -6.29 -18.23 2.39
N ARG A 79 -7.03 -17.15 2.21
CA ARG A 79 -8.16 -16.75 3.05
C ARG A 79 -9.48 -16.91 2.30
N ASP A 80 -10.57 -17.17 3.03
CA ASP A 80 -11.93 -17.13 2.50
C ASP A 80 -12.33 -15.68 2.18
N CYS A 81 -12.37 -15.32 0.89
CA CYS A 81 -12.67 -13.95 0.46
C CYS A 81 -14.09 -13.50 0.87
N ASN A 82 -15.03 -14.45 1.10
CA ASN A 82 -16.40 -14.12 1.52
C ASN A 82 -16.44 -13.54 2.93
N LYS A 83 -15.44 -13.84 3.77
CA LYS A 83 -15.31 -13.27 5.12
C LYS A 83 -14.70 -11.88 5.15
N ILE A 84 -14.11 -11.42 4.05
CA ILE A 84 -13.60 -10.06 3.92
C ILE A 84 -14.79 -9.14 3.59
N LYS A 85 -15.17 -8.28 4.53
CA LYS A 85 -16.33 -7.37 4.35
C LYS A 85 -15.97 -6.20 3.42
N PRO A 86 -16.92 -5.61 2.69
CA PRO A 86 -16.72 -4.32 2.02
C PRO A 86 -16.19 -3.27 3.01
N GLY A 87 -15.15 -2.51 2.62
CA GLY A 87 -14.45 -1.56 3.50
C GLY A 87 -13.44 -2.23 4.44
N SER A 88 -13.07 -3.49 4.17
CA SER A 88 -12.06 -4.22 4.96
C SER A 88 -10.98 -4.83 4.06
N ALA A 89 -9.81 -4.99 4.65
CA ALA A 89 -8.65 -5.62 4.03
C ALA A 89 -8.24 -6.90 4.76
N ALA A 90 -7.42 -7.71 4.12
CA ALA A 90 -6.78 -8.86 4.74
C ALA A 90 -5.38 -9.08 4.17
N TYR A 91 -4.41 -9.30 5.05
CA TYR A 91 -3.10 -9.83 4.68
C TYR A 91 -3.21 -11.34 4.44
N THR A 92 -2.56 -11.83 3.39
CA THR A 92 -2.67 -13.22 2.94
C THR A 92 -1.38 -13.69 2.27
N ALA A 93 -1.11 -14.98 2.38
CA ALA A 93 -0.14 -15.68 1.56
C ALA A 93 -0.77 -16.10 0.23
N LEU A 94 0.06 -16.22 -0.80
CA LEU A 94 -0.29 -16.82 -2.08
C LEU A 94 0.57 -18.07 -2.27
N LEU A 95 -0.08 -19.16 -2.65
CA LEU A 95 0.57 -20.46 -2.82
C LEU A 95 0.43 -20.92 -4.27
N ASP A 96 1.39 -21.71 -4.73
CA ASP A 96 1.26 -22.45 -5.99
C ASP A 96 0.43 -23.75 -5.81
N GLU A 97 0.28 -24.50 -6.88
CA GLU A 97 -0.45 -25.77 -6.90
C GLU A 97 0.21 -26.86 -6.01
N GLY A 98 1.50 -26.71 -5.71
CA GLY A 98 2.25 -27.58 -4.80
C GLY A 98 2.14 -27.17 -3.33
N GLY A 99 1.51 -26.02 -3.04
CA GLY A 99 1.40 -25.46 -1.70
C GLY A 99 2.62 -24.65 -1.27
N TYR A 100 3.53 -24.33 -2.18
CA TYR A 100 4.69 -23.47 -1.88
C TYR A 100 4.32 -22.00 -1.93
N LEU A 101 4.90 -21.22 -1.04
CA LEU A 101 4.70 -19.78 -0.99
C LEU A 101 5.32 -19.11 -2.22
N ILE A 102 4.52 -18.36 -2.98
CA ILE A 102 4.96 -17.66 -4.19
C ILE A 102 4.97 -16.14 -4.06
N ASP A 103 4.19 -15.62 -3.13
CA ASP A 103 4.11 -14.20 -2.80
C ASP A 103 3.27 -14.00 -1.53
N ASP A 104 3.24 -12.77 -1.06
CA ASP A 104 2.25 -12.30 -0.10
C ASP A 104 1.50 -11.08 -0.66
N ALA A 105 0.36 -10.77 -0.08
CA ALA A 105 -0.42 -9.62 -0.50
C ALA A 105 -1.33 -9.08 0.61
N ILE A 106 -1.73 -7.82 0.46
CA ILE A 106 -2.93 -7.29 1.12
C ILE A 106 -4.03 -7.17 0.08
N VAL A 107 -5.20 -7.72 0.36
CA VAL A 107 -6.40 -7.59 -0.47
C VAL A 107 -7.39 -6.68 0.23
N PHE A 108 -7.94 -5.72 -0.51
CA PHE A 108 -8.92 -4.74 -0.05
C PHE A 108 -10.25 -5.01 -0.78
N ARG A 109 -11.31 -5.29 -0.04
CA ARG A 109 -12.65 -5.37 -0.61
C ARG A 109 -13.31 -4.00 -0.54
N LEU A 110 -13.47 -3.36 -1.69
CA LEU A 110 -13.95 -1.98 -1.75
C LEU A 110 -15.43 -1.88 -1.34
N SER A 111 -15.76 -0.80 -0.63
CA SER A 111 -17.13 -0.40 -0.34
C SER A 111 -17.84 0.15 -1.59
N PRO A 112 -19.17 0.28 -1.61
CA PRO A 112 -19.88 0.89 -2.75
C PRO A 112 -19.38 2.28 -3.12
N ALA A 113 -19.07 3.14 -2.16
CA ALA A 113 -18.53 4.48 -2.43
C ALA A 113 -17.14 4.45 -3.07
N GLU A 114 -16.28 3.52 -2.63
CA GLU A 114 -14.97 3.31 -3.25
C GLU A 114 -15.09 2.69 -4.63
N PHE A 115 -16.06 1.79 -4.85
CA PHE A 115 -16.34 1.24 -6.17
C PHE A 115 -16.69 2.35 -7.18
N GLU A 116 -17.57 3.27 -6.81
CA GLU A 116 -17.93 4.42 -7.67
C GLU A 116 -16.71 5.28 -8.01
N LYS A 117 -15.79 5.45 -7.05
CA LYS A 117 -14.61 6.30 -7.22
C LYS A 117 -13.49 5.65 -8.03
N PHE A 118 -13.20 4.37 -7.77
CA PHE A 118 -12.04 3.66 -8.34
C PHE A 118 -12.42 2.72 -9.49
N ASP A 119 -13.71 2.52 -9.75
CA ASP A 119 -14.24 1.57 -10.75
C ASP A 119 -13.66 0.16 -10.57
N ALA A 120 -13.67 -0.32 -9.31
CA ALA A 120 -13.13 -1.61 -8.92
C ALA A 120 -13.88 -2.19 -7.72
N THR A 121 -13.94 -3.51 -7.61
CA THR A 121 -14.50 -4.22 -6.45
C THR A 121 -13.43 -4.70 -5.48
N TRP A 122 -12.22 -4.89 -5.98
CA TRP A 122 -11.06 -5.30 -5.21
C TRP A 122 -9.83 -4.52 -5.63
N LEU A 123 -8.97 -4.21 -4.65
CA LEU A 123 -7.58 -3.85 -4.84
C LEU A 123 -6.73 -4.96 -4.23
N ILE A 124 -5.74 -5.44 -4.96
CA ILE A 124 -4.71 -6.33 -4.44
C ILE A 124 -3.35 -5.66 -4.57
N CYS A 125 -2.64 -5.62 -3.45
CA CYS A 125 -1.29 -5.08 -3.33
C CYS A 125 -0.34 -6.26 -3.08
N PHE A 126 0.44 -6.63 -4.10
CA PHE A 126 1.38 -7.75 -4.03
C PHE A 126 2.73 -7.31 -3.45
N GLY A 127 3.38 -8.21 -2.74
CA GLY A 127 4.76 -8.06 -2.26
C GLY A 127 5.79 -8.03 -3.40
N ALA A 128 6.77 -8.91 -3.37
CA ALA A 128 7.88 -8.92 -4.32
C ALA A 128 7.99 -10.22 -5.14
N GLY A 129 7.03 -11.12 -5.00
CA GLY A 129 7.05 -12.44 -5.62
C GLY A 129 6.35 -12.52 -6.97
N PHE A 130 5.80 -13.70 -7.25
CA PHE A 130 5.17 -14.07 -8.54
C PHE A 130 3.65 -13.94 -8.55
N GLY A 131 3.05 -13.31 -7.54
CA GLY A 131 1.59 -13.19 -7.39
C GLY A 131 0.90 -12.57 -8.60
N VAL A 132 1.52 -11.59 -9.26
CA VAL A 132 0.98 -10.96 -10.48
C VAL A 132 0.87 -11.98 -11.63
N ASP A 133 1.85 -12.89 -11.78
CA ASP A 133 1.82 -13.88 -12.84
C ASP A 133 0.80 -14.99 -12.57
N TYR A 134 0.59 -15.34 -11.31
CA TYR A 134 -0.49 -16.24 -10.90
C TYR A 134 -1.86 -15.60 -11.09
N LEU A 135 -2.02 -14.32 -10.77
CA LEU A 135 -3.25 -13.58 -11.07
C LEU A 135 -3.56 -13.63 -12.58
N LYS A 136 -2.57 -13.36 -13.44
CA LYS A 136 -2.76 -13.44 -14.92
C LYS A 136 -3.30 -14.79 -15.37
N LYS A 137 -2.78 -15.88 -14.81
CA LYS A 137 -3.26 -17.24 -15.09
C LYS A 137 -4.71 -17.44 -14.64
N SER A 138 -5.05 -16.93 -13.44
CA SER A 138 -6.39 -17.05 -12.84
C SER A 138 -7.48 -16.30 -13.60
N LEU A 139 -7.13 -15.33 -14.45
CA LEU A 139 -8.08 -14.54 -15.22
C LEU A 139 -8.58 -15.25 -16.48
N HIS A 140 -7.93 -16.35 -16.89
CA HIS A 140 -8.30 -17.04 -18.11
C HIS A 140 -9.75 -17.57 -18.05
N GLY A 141 -10.57 -17.23 -19.05
CA GLY A 141 -11.97 -17.62 -19.11
C GLY A 141 -12.90 -16.94 -18.09
N LYS A 142 -12.43 -15.94 -17.34
CA LYS A 142 -13.21 -15.21 -16.31
C LYS A 142 -13.69 -13.85 -16.81
N LYS A 143 -14.87 -13.44 -16.35
CA LYS A 143 -15.45 -12.11 -16.61
C LYS A 143 -14.90 -11.09 -15.60
N VAL A 144 -13.59 -10.81 -15.72
CA VAL A 144 -12.85 -9.89 -14.85
C VAL A 144 -12.02 -8.93 -15.68
N ILE A 145 -12.02 -7.67 -15.29
CA ILE A 145 -11.09 -6.65 -15.75
C ILE A 145 -10.09 -6.44 -14.61
N ALA A 146 -8.81 -6.59 -14.93
CA ALA A 146 -7.74 -6.29 -14.00
C ALA A 146 -6.84 -5.19 -14.58
N ARG A 147 -6.55 -4.17 -13.77
CA ARG A 147 -5.79 -2.98 -14.15
C ARG A 147 -4.64 -2.77 -13.17
N ALA A 148 -3.41 -2.90 -13.68
CA ALA A 148 -2.20 -2.50 -12.94
C ALA A 148 -2.17 -0.98 -12.79
N ASP A 149 -1.64 -0.49 -11.67
CA ASP A 149 -1.69 0.92 -11.31
C ASP A 149 -0.38 1.36 -10.66
N ASP A 150 0.34 2.23 -11.35
CA ASP A 150 1.50 2.97 -10.85
C ASP A 150 1.19 4.46 -10.64
N ASP A 151 0.03 4.94 -11.11
CA ASP A 151 -0.39 6.32 -11.02
C ASP A 151 -1.00 6.68 -9.65
N THR A 152 -1.22 5.69 -8.79
CA THR A 152 -1.68 5.90 -7.42
C THR A 152 -0.51 5.72 -6.45
N ALA A 153 -0.13 6.80 -5.75
CA ALA A 153 0.83 6.72 -4.66
C ALA A 153 0.23 5.95 -3.47
N CYS A 154 1.07 5.19 -2.77
CA CYS A 154 0.76 4.57 -1.48
C CYS A 154 1.65 5.22 -0.41
N LEU A 155 1.09 6.13 0.38
CA LEU A 155 1.81 6.89 1.40
C LEU A 155 1.49 6.29 2.76
N MET A 156 2.47 5.69 3.42
CA MET A 156 2.31 5.04 4.71
C MET A 156 2.78 5.96 5.85
N LEU A 157 1.82 6.48 6.60
CA LEU A 157 2.02 7.27 7.81
C LEU A 157 1.92 6.37 9.02
N GLN A 158 2.94 6.34 9.89
CA GLN A 158 2.98 5.43 11.03
C GLN A 158 3.75 5.98 12.21
N GLY A 159 3.37 5.56 13.41
CA GLY A 159 3.99 5.99 14.67
C GLY A 159 2.97 6.55 15.66
N PRO A 160 3.39 6.84 16.90
CA PRO A 160 2.47 7.25 17.99
C PRO A 160 1.69 8.53 17.71
N TYR A 161 2.15 9.40 16.81
CA TYR A 161 1.43 10.62 16.43
C TYR A 161 0.71 10.52 15.06
N ALA A 162 0.66 9.36 14.43
CA ALA A 162 -0.03 9.17 13.13
C ALA A 162 -1.50 9.60 13.18
N GLU A 163 -2.25 9.23 14.22
CA GLU A 163 -3.62 9.70 14.43
C GLU A 163 -3.72 11.23 14.56
N THR A 164 -2.77 11.86 15.23
CA THR A 164 -2.75 13.32 15.42
C THR A 164 -2.57 14.02 14.08
N VAL A 165 -1.68 13.51 13.22
CA VAL A 165 -1.48 14.04 11.87
C VAL A 165 -2.77 13.85 11.06
N MET A 166 -3.37 12.66 11.06
CA MET A 166 -4.61 12.40 10.33
C MET A 166 -5.74 13.33 10.76
N LYS A 167 -5.90 13.61 12.05
CA LYS A 167 -6.91 14.56 12.57
C LYS A 167 -6.71 15.99 12.07
N ARG A 168 -5.49 16.38 11.70
CA ARG A 168 -5.16 17.72 11.18
C ARG A 168 -5.38 17.83 9.67
N VAL A 169 -5.17 16.75 8.92
CA VAL A 169 -5.12 16.80 7.46
C VAL A 169 -6.43 16.35 6.80
N VAL A 170 -7.21 15.48 7.44
CA VAL A 170 -8.47 14.96 6.89
C VAL A 170 -9.63 15.89 7.23
N LYS A 171 -10.44 16.20 6.22
CA LYS A 171 -11.69 16.95 6.38
C LYS A 171 -12.89 16.00 6.53
N GLY A 172 -13.78 16.28 7.46
CA GLY A 172 -15.02 15.51 7.69
C GLY A 172 -14.80 14.26 8.54
N PRO A 173 -15.36 13.10 8.16
CA PRO A 173 -15.16 11.85 8.90
C PRO A 173 -13.67 11.51 9.03
N LEU A 174 -13.25 10.99 10.18
CA LEU A 174 -11.85 10.74 10.46
C LEU A 174 -11.50 9.26 10.29
N PRO A 175 -10.36 8.93 9.64
CA PRO A 175 -9.90 7.54 9.50
C PRO A 175 -9.46 6.92 10.83
N THR A 176 -9.28 7.73 11.88
CA THR A 176 -9.00 7.23 13.25
C THR A 176 -10.14 6.41 13.85
N ASN A 177 -11.34 6.49 13.27
CA ASN A 177 -12.50 5.65 13.65
C ASN A 177 -12.47 4.25 12.98
N LEU A 178 -11.60 4.03 12.00
CA LEU A 178 -11.39 2.72 11.39
C LEU A 178 -10.74 1.76 12.41
N ARG A 179 -11.13 0.50 12.38
CA ARG A 179 -10.38 -0.59 13.03
C ARG A 179 -9.20 -1.01 12.15
N ARG A 180 -8.23 -1.71 12.71
CA ARG A 180 -7.13 -2.29 11.92
C ARG A 180 -7.69 -3.13 10.78
N PHE A 181 -7.09 -2.97 9.60
CA PHE A 181 -7.53 -3.55 8.33
C PHE A 181 -8.90 -3.08 7.83
N GLU A 182 -9.45 -2.01 8.38
CA GLU A 182 -10.56 -1.29 7.73
C GLU A 182 -10.01 -0.14 6.89
N HIS A 183 -10.77 0.21 5.86
CA HIS A 183 -10.47 1.32 4.96
C HIS A 183 -11.75 2.02 4.52
N GLY A 184 -11.60 3.19 3.92
CA GLY A 184 -12.71 3.97 3.40
C GLY A 184 -12.25 5.14 2.56
N LEU A 185 -13.22 5.88 2.04
CA LEU A 185 -13.02 7.09 1.25
C LEU A 185 -13.02 8.30 2.18
N PHE A 186 -11.99 9.13 2.06
CA PHE A 186 -11.77 10.32 2.86
C PHE A 186 -11.37 11.50 1.98
N SER A 187 -11.31 12.72 2.54
CA SER A 187 -10.91 13.92 1.82
C SER A 187 -9.68 14.57 2.46
N ILE A 188 -8.62 14.76 1.66
CA ILE A 188 -7.43 15.55 2.01
C ILE A 188 -7.25 16.60 0.92
N LEU A 189 -7.18 17.89 1.30
CA LEU A 189 -7.06 19.02 0.36
C LEU A 189 -8.14 18.97 -0.76
N ASP A 190 -9.38 18.68 -0.37
CA ASP A 190 -10.53 18.51 -1.26
C ASP A 190 -10.36 17.40 -2.34
N SER A 191 -9.40 16.52 -2.13
CA SER A 191 -9.14 15.35 -2.97
C SER A 191 -9.60 14.08 -2.28
N ASP A 192 -10.36 13.25 -3.00
CA ASP A 192 -10.78 11.94 -2.51
C ASP A 192 -9.59 10.98 -2.51
N VAL A 193 -9.34 10.37 -1.37
CA VAL A 193 -8.30 9.36 -1.13
C VAL A 193 -8.89 8.15 -0.43
N MET A 194 -8.41 6.95 -0.77
CA MET A 194 -8.66 5.79 0.07
C MET A 194 -7.64 5.79 1.22
N ILE A 195 -8.11 5.67 2.45
CA ILE A 195 -7.24 5.51 3.61
C ILE A 195 -7.56 4.19 4.29
N ALA A 196 -6.53 3.38 4.50
CA ALA A 196 -6.61 2.14 5.26
C ALA A 196 -5.88 2.29 6.60
N ARG A 197 -6.42 1.71 7.68
CA ARG A 197 -5.71 1.64 8.96
C ARG A 197 -4.85 0.39 8.97
N THR A 198 -3.72 0.49 8.27
CA THR A 198 -2.68 -0.51 8.09
C THR A 198 -1.31 0.14 8.27
N SER A 199 -0.31 -0.65 8.68
CA SER A 199 1.07 -0.21 8.78
C SER A 199 2.03 -1.39 8.71
N TYR A 200 3.30 -1.12 8.47
CA TYR A 200 4.34 -2.14 8.32
C TYR A 200 5.52 -1.91 9.29
N SER A 201 5.22 -1.50 10.52
CA SER A 201 6.24 -1.19 11.53
C SER A 201 5.93 -1.69 12.94
N GLY A 202 4.74 -2.26 13.15
CA GLY A 202 4.24 -2.59 14.49
C GLY A 202 3.59 -1.42 15.22
N GLU A 203 3.84 -0.18 14.80
CA GLU A 203 3.12 1.00 15.28
C GLU A 203 1.75 1.11 14.62
N ASP A 204 0.85 1.89 15.21
CA ASP A 204 -0.39 2.28 14.53
C ASP A 204 -0.09 3.19 13.34
N GLY A 205 -0.91 3.10 12.29
CA GLY A 205 -0.65 3.86 11.09
C GLY A 205 -1.75 3.75 10.04
N PHE A 206 -1.54 4.50 8.97
CA PHE A 206 -2.49 4.66 7.88
C PHE A 206 -1.77 4.61 6.53
N GLU A 207 -2.31 3.88 5.58
CA GLU A 207 -1.90 3.92 4.19
C GLU A 207 -2.88 4.80 3.39
N VAL A 208 -2.35 5.86 2.79
CA VAL A 208 -3.11 6.82 1.97
C VAL A 208 -2.86 6.53 0.51
N PHE A 209 -3.89 6.10 -0.20
CA PHE A 209 -3.85 5.87 -1.65
C PHE A 209 -4.32 7.14 -2.36
N ALA A 210 -3.37 7.87 -2.92
CA ALA A 210 -3.58 9.17 -3.55
C ALA A 210 -3.23 9.13 -5.04
N LYS A 211 -4.12 9.62 -5.91
CA LYS A 211 -3.83 9.71 -7.35
C LYS A 211 -2.67 10.66 -7.63
N GLU A 212 -1.92 10.38 -8.70
CA GLU A 212 -0.74 11.12 -9.15
C GLU A 212 -0.90 12.63 -9.05
N GLN A 213 -1.99 13.18 -9.64
CA GLN A 213 -2.21 14.62 -9.69
C GLN A 213 -2.26 15.31 -8.33
N ASN A 214 -2.53 14.58 -7.24
CA ASN A 214 -2.68 15.14 -5.89
C ASN A 214 -1.60 14.63 -4.92
N SER A 215 -0.86 13.60 -5.30
CA SER A 215 0.03 12.86 -4.40
C SER A 215 1.14 13.72 -3.80
N ILE A 216 1.77 14.60 -4.60
CA ILE A 216 2.80 15.54 -4.13
C ILE A 216 2.21 16.54 -3.12
N HIS A 217 1.03 17.09 -3.40
CA HIS A 217 0.38 18.04 -2.49
C HIS A 217 -0.01 17.37 -1.17
N ILE A 218 -0.51 16.13 -1.23
CA ILE A 218 -0.89 15.34 -0.05
C ILE A 218 0.35 14.98 0.77
N TRP A 219 1.45 14.55 0.14
CA TRP A 219 2.72 14.30 0.82
C TRP A 219 3.19 15.54 1.58
N ASN A 220 3.30 16.68 0.89
CA ASN A 220 3.73 17.94 1.49
C ASN A 220 2.80 18.40 2.62
N HIS A 221 1.49 18.15 2.49
CA HIS A 221 0.52 18.49 3.52
C HIS A 221 0.68 17.61 4.77
N LEU A 222 0.95 16.31 4.60
CA LEU A 222 1.28 15.41 5.72
C LEU A 222 2.56 15.86 6.44
N ILE A 223 3.62 16.19 5.70
CA ILE A 223 4.88 16.70 6.25
C ILE A 223 4.65 18.01 7.02
N SER A 224 3.94 18.96 6.43
CA SER A 224 3.66 20.26 7.09
C SER A 224 2.81 20.13 8.36
N ASN A 225 2.15 18.99 8.58
CA ASN A 225 1.33 18.69 9.75
C ASN A 225 2.00 17.76 10.76
N GLY A 226 3.31 17.50 10.60
CA GLY A 226 4.15 16.84 11.59
C GLY A 226 4.60 15.42 11.24
N ALA A 227 4.37 14.95 10.03
CA ALA A 227 5.00 13.74 9.54
C ALA A 227 6.47 14.01 9.15
N LEU A 228 7.34 13.03 9.32
CA LEU A 228 8.75 13.09 8.95
C LEU A 228 9.04 12.08 7.83
N PRO A 229 9.81 12.47 6.80
CA PRO A 229 10.20 11.54 5.73
C PRO A 229 10.97 10.35 6.31
N VAL A 230 10.64 9.15 5.87
CA VAL A 230 11.28 7.89 6.31
C VAL A 230 11.50 7.00 5.10
N GLY A 231 12.72 6.54 4.91
CA GLY A 231 13.11 5.61 3.88
C GLY A 231 12.94 4.14 4.29
N PHE A 232 13.19 3.28 3.33
CA PHE A 232 12.94 1.84 3.45
C PHE A 232 13.87 1.14 4.47
N ASP A 233 15.12 1.64 4.67
CA ASP A 233 16.05 1.05 5.65
C ASP A 233 15.49 1.15 7.07
N ALA A 234 14.89 2.27 7.44
CA ALA A 234 14.26 2.45 8.76
C ALA A 234 12.98 1.61 8.92
N ILE A 235 12.19 1.47 7.85
CA ILE A 235 11.04 0.57 7.82
C ILE A 235 11.47 -0.89 7.99
N ASP A 236 12.56 -1.30 7.32
CA ASP A 236 13.08 -2.66 7.41
C ASP A 236 13.50 -3.02 8.86
N ILE A 237 14.12 -2.08 9.57
CA ILE A 237 14.41 -2.25 11.00
C ILE A 237 13.10 -2.36 11.81
N ALA A 238 12.19 -1.43 11.61
CA ALA A 238 10.95 -1.37 12.39
C ALA A 238 10.06 -2.62 12.18
N ARG A 239 9.95 -3.12 10.95
CA ARG A 239 9.17 -4.32 10.65
C ARG A 239 9.79 -5.58 11.26
N ILE A 240 11.14 -5.69 11.29
CA ILE A 240 11.85 -6.82 11.93
C ILE A 240 11.59 -6.81 13.43
N GLU A 241 11.69 -5.66 14.10
CA GLU A 241 11.36 -5.51 15.53
C GLU A 241 9.92 -5.92 15.83
N ALA A 242 9.00 -5.70 14.89
CA ALA A 242 7.59 -6.08 15.00
C ALA A 242 7.30 -7.55 14.61
N GLY A 243 8.30 -8.30 14.13
CA GLY A 243 8.13 -9.67 13.64
C GLY A 243 7.36 -9.77 12.34
N LEU A 244 7.33 -8.70 11.52
CA LEU A 244 6.66 -8.67 10.23
C LEU A 244 7.60 -9.15 9.13
N LEU A 245 7.12 -10.12 8.34
CA LEU A 245 7.91 -10.76 7.30
C LEU A 245 7.92 -9.94 6.01
N PHE A 246 9.00 -10.08 5.23
CA PHE A 246 9.16 -9.47 3.91
C PHE A 246 9.46 -10.55 2.88
N PHE A 247 8.62 -10.65 1.86
CA PHE A 247 8.83 -11.64 0.80
C PHE A 247 10.12 -11.36 0.01
N GLY A 248 10.91 -12.42 -0.18
CA GLY A 248 12.22 -12.35 -0.85
C GLY A 248 13.40 -12.07 0.09
N ARG A 249 13.14 -11.79 1.40
CA ARG A 249 14.18 -11.69 2.44
C ARG A 249 13.99 -12.75 3.52
N ASP A 250 12.82 -12.78 4.16
CA ASP A 250 12.51 -13.69 5.26
C ASP A 250 11.68 -14.90 4.80
N MET A 251 11.02 -14.75 3.66
CA MET A 251 10.20 -15.79 3.03
C MET A 251 10.70 -16.02 1.61
N THR A 252 10.91 -17.26 1.25
CA THR A 252 11.27 -17.71 -0.11
C THR A 252 10.37 -18.88 -0.49
N GLY A 253 10.09 -19.01 -1.78
CA GLY A 253 9.38 -20.17 -2.32
C GLY A 253 10.30 -21.42 -2.40
#